data_9df7396f3ea6c933a0c56d4d59aef9e8
#
_entry.id   9df7396f3ea6c933a0c56d4d59aef9e8
#
_cell.length_a   1.000
_cell.length_b   1.000
_cell.length_c   1.000
_cell.angle_alpha   90.00
_cell.angle_beta   90.00
_cell.angle_gamma   90.00
#
_symmetry.space_group_name_H-M   'P 1'
#
loop_
_entity.id
_entity.type
_entity.pdbx_description
1 polymer ?
#
loop_
_entity_poly.entity_id
_entity_poly.type
_entity_poly.pdbx_seq_one_letter_code
_entity_poly.pdbx_strand_id
1 'polypeptide(L)'
;MGRPPHEVRRYHASFSYQAGSWTKPRRVVAKVEWHPDELYPRVGFIVTNMSRPAERVVMFYNHRGTAEQHIKEGKSAVAWTRLSCHSFKANAVRLQLHALAYNLANFLRTLALPVEVEQWSMTTLRDRLVKIGAKIVRHSRSITFQMAEVMVPRGLFEKILSTIAALRPLPPARC
;
A
#
# COMPACT_ATOMS: atom_id res chain seq x y z
N MET A 1 -40.32 -10.63 -7.95
CA MET A 1 -38.92 -10.40 -7.54
C MET A 1 -38.40 -11.70 -6.92
N GLY A 2 -37.27 -12.21 -7.37
CA GLY A 2 -36.69 -13.44 -6.85
C GLY A 2 -36.13 -13.25 -5.44
N ARG A 3 -36.08 -14.36 -4.66
CA ARG A 3 -35.49 -14.39 -3.33
C ARG A 3 -34.03 -13.93 -3.37
N PRO A 4 -33.53 -13.10 -2.45
CA PRO A 4 -32.14 -12.68 -2.44
C PRO A 4 -31.21 -13.91 -2.39
N PRO A 5 -30.07 -13.90 -3.09
CA PRO A 5 -29.16 -15.03 -3.10
C PRO A 5 -28.54 -15.24 -1.72
N HIS A 6 -28.25 -16.50 -1.35
CA HIS A 6 -27.50 -16.85 -0.16
C HIS A 6 -26.01 -16.53 -0.26
N GLU A 7 -25.52 -16.32 -1.48
CA GLU A 7 -24.12 -15.99 -1.80
C GLU A 7 -24.05 -14.77 -2.72
N VAL A 8 -22.92 -14.06 -2.69
CA VAL A 8 -22.68 -12.92 -3.56
C VAL A 8 -22.66 -13.37 -5.01
N ARG A 9 -23.65 -12.92 -5.81
CA ARG A 9 -23.68 -13.15 -7.24
C ARG A 9 -23.20 -11.93 -8.01
N ARG A 10 -22.30 -12.14 -8.99
CA ARG A 10 -21.70 -11.09 -9.79
C ARG A 10 -22.02 -11.31 -11.26
N TYR A 11 -22.46 -10.25 -11.91
CA TYR A 11 -22.73 -10.21 -13.34
C TYR A 11 -21.96 -9.07 -13.97
N HIS A 12 -21.45 -9.30 -15.17
CA HIS A 12 -20.71 -8.31 -15.93
C HIS A 12 -21.30 -8.22 -17.33
N ALA A 13 -21.59 -7.02 -17.80
CA ALA A 13 -22.05 -6.78 -19.17
C ALA A 13 -21.20 -5.69 -19.82
N SER A 14 -21.04 -5.77 -21.14
CA SER A 14 -20.30 -4.78 -21.91
C SER A 14 -21.17 -4.24 -23.02
N PHE A 15 -21.28 -2.92 -23.14
CA PHE A 15 -22.06 -2.24 -24.16
C PHE A 15 -21.41 -0.92 -24.58
N SER A 16 -21.86 -0.36 -25.69
CA SER A 16 -21.47 0.98 -26.12
C SER A 16 -22.50 1.99 -25.63
N TYR A 17 -22.01 3.10 -25.05
CA TYR A 17 -22.84 4.17 -24.53
C TYR A 17 -22.24 5.53 -24.90
N GLN A 18 -23.10 6.51 -25.19
CA GLN A 18 -22.72 7.88 -25.43
C GLN A 18 -23.53 8.80 -24.52
N ALA A 19 -22.86 9.48 -23.59
CA ALA A 19 -23.48 10.52 -22.79
C ALA A 19 -23.66 11.79 -23.64
N GLY A 20 -24.61 12.65 -23.27
CA GLY A 20 -24.91 13.89 -24.01
C GLY A 20 -23.72 14.85 -24.13
N SER A 21 -22.78 14.81 -23.20
CA SER A 21 -21.55 15.62 -23.20
C SER A 21 -20.37 14.97 -23.95
N TRP A 22 -20.52 13.74 -24.47
CA TRP A 22 -19.42 13.04 -25.15
C TRP A 22 -19.47 13.25 -26.66
N THR A 23 -18.32 13.44 -27.26
CA THR A 23 -18.19 13.61 -28.72
C THR A 23 -18.34 12.30 -29.50
N LYS A 24 -18.17 11.14 -28.84
CA LYS A 24 -18.28 9.80 -29.44
C LYS A 24 -18.71 8.76 -28.40
N PRO A 25 -19.36 7.67 -28.84
CA PRO A 25 -19.70 6.56 -27.98
C PRO A 25 -18.43 5.91 -27.39
N ARG A 26 -18.53 5.41 -26.17
CA ARG A 26 -17.45 4.72 -25.48
C ARG A 26 -17.95 3.37 -24.98
N ARG A 27 -17.03 2.42 -24.85
CA ARG A 27 -17.31 1.16 -24.21
C ARG A 27 -17.55 1.37 -22.72
N VAL A 28 -18.64 0.80 -22.22
CA VAL A 28 -18.99 0.78 -20.80
C VAL A 28 -19.12 -0.66 -20.36
N VAL A 29 -18.53 -0.99 -19.23
CA VAL A 29 -18.70 -2.27 -18.56
C VAL A 29 -19.54 -2.05 -17.32
N ALA A 30 -20.69 -2.73 -17.26
CA ALA A 30 -21.54 -2.77 -16.07
C ALA A 30 -21.07 -3.91 -15.16
N LYS A 31 -21.00 -3.63 -13.86
CA LYS A 31 -20.78 -4.57 -12.79
C LYS A 31 -22.02 -4.57 -11.91
N VAL A 32 -22.65 -5.72 -11.74
CA VAL A 32 -23.85 -5.91 -10.93
C VAL A 32 -23.51 -6.94 -9.84
N GLU A 33 -23.67 -6.58 -8.58
CA GLU A 33 -23.40 -7.45 -7.43
C GLU A 33 -24.64 -7.55 -6.56
N TRP A 34 -25.11 -8.76 -6.37
CA TRP A 34 -26.14 -9.09 -5.39
C TRP A 34 -25.49 -9.65 -4.14
N HIS A 35 -25.66 -8.95 -3.04
CA HIS A 35 -25.21 -9.42 -1.74
C HIS A 35 -26.35 -10.10 -0.98
N PRO A 36 -26.06 -11.09 -0.12
CA PRO A 36 -27.02 -11.62 0.80
C PRO A 36 -27.69 -10.48 1.62
N ASP A 37 -28.97 -10.61 1.86
CA ASP A 37 -29.76 -9.67 2.67
C ASP A 37 -29.97 -8.27 2.07
N GLU A 38 -29.45 -7.97 0.87
CA GLU A 38 -29.75 -6.73 0.16
C GLU A 38 -30.94 -6.89 -0.79
N LEU A 39 -31.90 -5.96 -0.73
CA LEU A 39 -33.09 -5.97 -1.59
C LEU A 39 -32.75 -5.62 -3.04
N TYR A 40 -31.73 -4.80 -3.26
CA TYR A 40 -31.33 -4.31 -4.57
C TYR A 40 -29.88 -4.62 -4.86
N PRO A 41 -29.54 -4.93 -6.12
CA PRO A 41 -28.14 -5.13 -6.48
C PRO A 41 -27.36 -3.82 -6.44
N ARG A 42 -26.09 -3.91 -6.12
CA ARG A 42 -25.15 -2.82 -6.29
C ARG A 42 -24.73 -2.79 -7.77
N VAL A 43 -24.94 -1.65 -8.42
CA VAL A 43 -24.62 -1.46 -9.83
C VAL A 43 -23.53 -0.42 -9.97
N GLY A 44 -22.47 -0.75 -10.69
CA GLY A 44 -21.38 0.15 -11.05
C GLY A 44 -21.10 0.13 -12.54
N PHE A 45 -20.65 1.25 -13.09
CA PHE A 45 -20.29 1.40 -14.50
C PHE A 45 -18.85 1.84 -14.64
N ILE A 46 -18.10 1.17 -15.52
CA ILE A 46 -16.69 1.48 -15.81
C ILE A 46 -16.60 1.86 -17.29
N VAL A 47 -16.24 3.11 -17.56
CA VAL A 47 -15.93 3.57 -18.92
C VAL A 47 -14.50 3.18 -19.25
N THR A 48 -14.28 2.53 -20.39
CA THR A 48 -12.96 2.02 -20.74
C THR A 48 -12.71 2.03 -22.24
N ASN A 49 -11.44 2.11 -22.61
CA ASN A 49 -10.95 1.87 -23.97
C ASN A 49 -10.28 0.48 -24.11
N MET A 50 -10.24 -0.32 -23.05
CA MET A 50 -9.66 -1.67 -23.07
C MET A 50 -10.51 -2.62 -23.89
N SER A 51 -9.88 -3.47 -24.70
CA SER A 51 -10.55 -4.53 -25.49
C SER A 51 -10.78 -5.84 -24.72
N ARG A 52 -10.27 -5.94 -23.48
CA ARG A 52 -10.35 -7.15 -22.64
C ARG A 52 -11.79 -7.54 -22.29
N PRO A 53 -12.07 -8.82 -21.95
CA PRO A 53 -13.36 -9.27 -21.42
C PRO A 53 -13.82 -8.42 -20.23
N ALA A 54 -15.14 -8.29 -20.04
CA ALA A 54 -15.73 -7.43 -19.00
C ALA A 54 -15.20 -7.74 -17.59
N GLU A 55 -15.08 -9.02 -17.23
CA GLU A 55 -14.50 -9.45 -15.96
C GLU A 55 -13.08 -8.94 -15.74
N ARG A 56 -12.24 -9.03 -16.76
CA ARG A 56 -10.85 -8.55 -16.68
C ARG A 56 -10.76 -7.04 -16.52
N VAL A 57 -11.69 -6.30 -17.14
CA VAL A 57 -11.80 -4.85 -16.94
C VAL A 57 -12.19 -4.54 -15.50
N VAL A 58 -13.18 -5.25 -14.94
CA VAL A 58 -13.58 -5.08 -13.53
C VAL A 58 -12.46 -5.45 -12.56
N MET A 59 -11.75 -6.56 -12.80
CA MET A 59 -10.59 -6.94 -12.00
C MET A 59 -9.53 -5.84 -12.01
N PHE A 60 -9.17 -5.34 -13.17
CA PHE A 60 -8.21 -4.25 -13.32
C PHE A 60 -8.67 -2.99 -12.56
N TYR A 61 -9.92 -2.61 -12.70
CA TYR A 61 -10.49 -1.46 -12.00
C TYR A 61 -10.48 -1.63 -10.48
N ASN A 62 -10.73 -2.83 -9.97
CA ASN A 62 -10.72 -3.10 -8.53
C ASN A 62 -9.32 -2.95 -7.92
N HIS A 63 -8.24 -3.12 -8.69
CA HIS A 63 -6.87 -2.83 -8.23
C HIS A 63 -6.65 -1.34 -7.90
N ARG A 64 -7.54 -0.44 -8.37
CA ARG A 64 -7.50 0.98 -7.98
C ARG A 64 -7.62 1.18 -6.46
N GLY A 65 -8.43 0.37 -5.78
CA GLY A 65 -8.55 0.43 -4.32
C GLY A 65 -7.21 0.23 -3.61
N THR A 66 -6.37 -0.67 -4.10
CA THR A 66 -5.00 -0.88 -3.58
C THR A 66 -4.13 0.37 -3.78
N ALA A 67 -4.20 1.01 -4.97
CA ALA A 67 -3.45 2.23 -5.22
C ALA A 67 -3.92 3.38 -4.29
N GLU A 68 -5.22 3.53 -4.08
CA GLU A 68 -5.78 4.51 -3.14
C GLU A 68 -5.32 4.26 -1.70
N GLN A 69 -5.23 3.01 -1.28
CA GLN A 69 -4.69 2.64 0.02
C GLN A 69 -3.21 3.03 0.15
N HIS A 70 -2.37 2.76 -0.84
CA HIS A 70 -0.97 3.18 -0.85
C HIS A 70 -0.82 4.71 -0.79
N ILE A 71 -1.68 5.44 -1.52
CA ILE A 71 -1.71 6.92 -1.46
C ILE A 71 -2.08 7.40 -0.04
N LYS A 72 -3.08 6.79 0.57
CA LYS A 72 -3.50 7.11 1.95
C LYS A 72 -2.40 6.80 2.96
N GLU A 73 -1.76 5.65 2.86
CA GLU A 73 -0.62 5.28 3.71
C GLU A 73 0.55 6.27 3.55
N GLY A 74 0.90 6.64 2.33
CA GLY A 74 1.96 7.61 2.06
C GLY A 74 1.66 9.00 2.64
N LYS A 75 0.40 9.44 2.59
CA LYS A 75 -0.04 10.70 3.24
C LYS A 75 0.11 10.63 4.77
N SER A 76 -0.26 9.52 5.39
CA SER A 76 -0.32 9.38 6.84
C SER A 76 1.02 9.00 7.45
N ALA A 77 1.70 7.98 6.89
CA ALA A 77 2.90 7.42 7.47
C ALA A 77 4.16 8.24 7.15
N VAL A 78 4.35 8.66 5.92
CA VAL A 78 5.54 9.42 5.50
C VAL A 78 5.27 10.89 5.22
N ALA A 79 4.01 11.33 5.34
CA ALA A 79 3.59 12.72 5.19
C ALA A 79 4.06 13.37 3.87
N TRP A 80 4.03 12.65 2.76
CA TRP A 80 4.56 13.10 1.46
C TRP A 80 3.83 14.31 0.86
N THR A 81 2.66 14.67 1.39
CA THR A 81 1.94 15.89 1.01
C THR A 81 2.42 17.14 1.75
N ARG A 82 3.31 17.00 2.75
CA ARG A 82 3.87 18.14 3.49
C ARG A 82 5.06 18.72 2.73
N LEU A 83 4.76 19.44 1.67
CA LEU A 83 5.74 20.10 0.80
C LEU A 83 5.85 21.57 1.23
N SER A 84 6.80 21.89 2.08
CA SER A 84 6.98 23.22 2.71
C SER A 84 8.23 23.96 2.23
N CYS A 85 8.83 23.55 1.11
CA CYS A 85 9.95 24.26 0.53
C CYS A 85 9.46 25.46 -0.33
N HIS A 86 10.28 26.53 -0.41
CA HIS A 86 9.91 27.73 -1.15
C HIS A 86 9.88 27.54 -2.68
N SER A 87 10.61 26.57 -3.23
CA SER A 87 10.64 26.33 -4.68
C SER A 87 9.98 25.02 -5.09
N PHE A 88 9.42 24.99 -6.30
CA PHE A 88 8.85 23.78 -6.88
C PHE A 88 9.89 22.65 -7.01
N LYS A 89 11.12 22.98 -7.44
CA LYS A 89 12.21 22.02 -7.57
C LYS A 89 12.55 21.34 -6.24
N ALA A 90 12.67 22.12 -5.17
CA ALA A 90 12.95 21.59 -3.84
C ALA A 90 11.81 20.71 -3.33
N ASN A 91 10.55 21.06 -3.59
CA ASN A 91 9.40 20.25 -3.26
C ASN A 91 9.35 18.95 -4.08
N ALA A 92 9.74 18.97 -5.35
CA ALA A 92 9.83 17.78 -6.19
C ALA A 92 10.87 16.78 -5.64
N VAL A 93 12.07 17.25 -5.27
CA VAL A 93 13.09 16.41 -4.61
C VAL A 93 12.58 15.86 -3.30
N ARG A 94 11.94 16.68 -2.48
CA ARG A 94 11.35 16.26 -1.20
C ARG A 94 10.29 15.16 -1.39
N LEU A 95 9.43 15.29 -2.39
CA LEU A 95 8.44 14.26 -2.72
C LEU A 95 9.09 12.95 -3.13
N GLN A 96 10.17 13.00 -3.93
CA GLN A 96 10.94 11.80 -4.32
C GLN A 96 11.58 11.12 -3.09
N LEU A 97 12.12 11.89 -2.15
CA LEU A 97 12.67 11.34 -0.90
C LEU A 97 11.58 10.67 -0.05
N HIS A 98 10.38 11.27 0.03
CA HIS A 98 9.24 10.63 0.70
C HIS A 98 8.81 9.33 -0.01
N ALA A 99 8.79 9.30 -1.35
CA ALA A 99 8.48 8.10 -2.11
C ALA A 99 9.53 7.00 -1.89
N LEU A 100 10.82 7.37 -1.85
CA LEU A 100 11.90 6.44 -1.50
C LEU A 100 11.71 5.87 -0.08
N ALA A 101 11.45 6.72 0.91
CA ALA A 101 11.20 6.29 2.28
C ALA A 101 9.99 5.34 2.38
N TYR A 102 8.92 5.62 1.62
CA TYR A 102 7.76 4.74 1.53
C TYR A 102 8.11 3.38 0.93
N ASN A 103 8.89 3.34 -0.15
CA ASN A 103 9.33 2.09 -0.78
C ASN A 103 10.24 1.28 0.15
N LEU A 104 11.19 1.92 0.83
CA LEU A 104 12.04 1.25 1.83
C LEU A 104 11.23 0.64 2.97
N ALA A 105 10.22 1.35 3.46
CA ALA A 105 9.32 0.83 4.48
C ALA A 105 8.45 -0.34 3.98
N ASN A 106 8.04 -0.34 2.69
CA ASN A 106 7.39 -1.49 2.08
C ASN A 106 8.33 -2.69 1.94
N PHE A 107 9.60 -2.48 1.54
CA PHE A 107 10.58 -3.56 1.51
C PHE A 107 10.83 -4.15 2.90
N LEU A 108 10.95 -3.31 3.92
CA LEU A 108 11.04 -3.78 5.30
C LEU A 108 9.84 -4.65 5.66
N ARG A 109 8.62 -4.18 5.36
CA ARG A 109 7.37 -4.90 5.65
C ARG A 109 7.31 -6.27 4.96
N THR A 110 7.71 -6.35 3.69
CA THR A 110 7.58 -7.57 2.88
C THR A 110 8.74 -8.54 3.02
N LEU A 111 9.93 -8.07 3.35
CA LEU A 111 11.15 -8.90 3.32
C LEU A 111 11.72 -9.18 4.70
N ALA A 112 11.46 -8.35 5.70
CA ALA A 112 12.16 -8.41 6.97
C ALA A 112 11.24 -8.54 8.20
N LEU A 113 9.94 -8.31 8.06
CA LEU A 113 9.03 -8.47 9.18
C LEU A 113 8.66 -9.95 9.40
N PRO A 114 8.73 -10.45 10.63
CA PRO A 114 8.20 -11.75 11.00
C PRO A 114 6.66 -11.75 10.92
N VAL A 115 6.09 -12.96 10.76
CA VAL A 115 4.65 -13.19 10.55
C VAL A 115 3.79 -12.53 11.65
N GLU A 116 4.29 -12.50 12.88
CA GLU A 116 3.58 -11.95 14.04
C GLU A 116 3.24 -10.45 13.89
N VAL A 117 3.99 -9.74 13.05
CA VAL A 117 3.86 -8.30 12.85
C VAL A 117 3.73 -7.87 11.38
N GLU A 118 3.59 -8.82 10.47
CA GLU A 118 3.44 -8.53 9.03
C GLU A 118 2.23 -7.65 8.72
N GLN A 119 1.17 -7.73 9.54
CA GLN A 119 -0.06 -6.96 9.41
C GLN A 119 0.05 -5.52 9.93
N TRP A 120 1.21 -5.12 10.44
CA TRP A 120 1.37 -3.77 10.93
C TRP A 120 1.21 -2.74 9.81
N SER A 121 0.43 -1.70 10.10
CA SER A 121 0.31 -0.56 9.19
C SER A 121 1.65 0.18 9.07
N MET A 122 1.84 0.89 7.96
CA MET A 122 3.04 1.71 7.76
C MET A 122 3.24 2.74 8.88
N THR A 123 2.17 3.29 9.43
CA THR A 123 2.21 4.20 10.59
C THR A 123 2.72 3.47 11.83
N THR A 124 2.23 2.26 12.08
CA THR A 124 2.67 1.43 13.22
C THR A 124 4.16 1.08 13.09
N LEU A 125 4.62 0.71 11.88
CA LEU A 125 6.03 0.45 11.62
C LEU A 125 6.90 1.67 11.94
N ARG A 126 6.51 2.84 11.42
CA ARG A 126 7.23 4.07 11.67
C ARG A 126 7.32 4.37 13.16
N ASP A 127 6.20 4.28 13.88
CA ASP A 127 6.14 4.72 15.27
C ASP A 127 6.80 3.70 16.22
N ARG A 128 6.76 2.39 15.89
CA ARG A 128 7.32 1.34 16.73
C ARG A 128 8.75 0.94 16.38
N LEU A 129 9.19 1.06 15.12
CA LEU A 129 10.53 0.61 14.70
C LEU A 129 11.47 1.77 14.35
N VAL A 130 10.95 2.90 13.89
CA VAL A 130 11.78 4.04 13.44
C VAL A 130 11.86 5.15 14.49
N LYS A 131 10.72 5.48 15.12
CA LYS A 131 10.65 6.56 16.13
C LYS A 131 10.86 6.06 17.55
N ILE A 132 11.80 5.16 17.75
CA ILE A 132 12.14 4.68 19.10
C ILE A 132 13.11 5.66 19.73
N GLY A 133 12.77 6.13 20.95
CA GLY A 133 13.70 6.91 21.77
C GLY A 133 14.90 6.06 22.20
N ALA A 134 16.10 6.56 22.03
CA ALA A 134 17.31 5.87 22.45
C ALA A 134 18.25 6.80 23.21
N LYS A 135 18.88 6.27 24.28
CA LYS A 135 20.01 6.89 24.96
C LYS A 135 21.31 6.38 24.35
N ILE A 136 22.17 7.28 23.91
CA ILE A 136 23.49 6.93 23.39
C ILE A 136 24.47 6.91 24.53
N VAL A 137 25.09 5.75 24.78
CA VAL A 137 26.16 5.59 25.78
C VAL A 137 27.46 5.35 25.04
N ARG A 138 28.45 6.18 25.27
CA ARG A 138 29.80 6.06 24.70
C ARG A 138 30.75 5.49 25.73
N HIS A 139 31.42 4.41 25.39
CA HIS A 139 32.60 3.90 26.09
C HIS A 139 33.78 3.93 25.09
N SER A 140 34.97 4.06 25.54
CA SER A 140 36.20 4.34 24.76
C SER A 140 36.25 3.81 23.33
N ARG A 141 35.80 2.59 23.06
CA ARG A 141 35.82 1.92 21.76
C ARG A 141 34.44 1.47 21.27
N SER A 142 33.36 1.75 21.99
CA SER A 142 32.01 1.30 21.66
C SER A 142 30.98 2.40 21.82
N ILE A 143 29.97 2.37 20.94
CA ILE A 143 28.77 3.21 21.03
C ILE A 143 27.60 2.26 21.20
N THR A 144 26.88 2.38 22.30
CA THR A 144 25.71 1.57 22.61
C THR A 144 24.44 2.42 22.55
N PHE A 145 23.47 1.96 21.77
CA PHE A 145 22.13 2.54 21.71
C PHE A 145 21.24 1.79 22.70
N GLN A 146 20.90 2.40 23.81
CA GLN A 146 19.92 1.87 24.76
C GLN A 146 18.53 2.34 24.33
N MET A 147 17.77 1.47 23.68
CA MET A 147 16.42 1.76 23.21
C MET A 147 15.37 1.46 24.28
N ALA A 148 14.26 2.19 24.23
CA ALA A 148 13.13 1.94 25.12
C ALA A 148 12.41 0.62 24.71
N GLU A 149 12.48 -0.39 25.56
CA GLU A 149 11.88 -1.71 25.32
C GLU A 149 10.35 -1.71 25.38
N VAL A 150 9.75 -0.62 25.88
CA VAL A 150 8.30 -0.50 26.06
C VAL A 150 7.50 -0.60 24.75
N MET A 151 8.10 -0.27 23.62
CA MET A 151 7.41 -0.18 22.33
C MET A 151 7.52 -1.47 21.50
N VAL A 152 8.65 -2.16 21.58
CA VAL A 152 8.95 -3.40 20.84
C VAL A 152 9.76 -4.32 21.71
N PRO A 153 9.32 -5.59 21.91
CA PRO A 153 10.11 -6.58 22.64
C PRO A 153 11.48 -6.78 21.98
N ARG A 154 12.52 -6.88 22.79
CA ARG A 154 13.91 -7.07 22.33
C ARG A 154 14.04 -8.21 21.31
N GLY A 155 13.44 -9.38 21.60
CA GLY A 155 13.53 -10.54 20.73
C GLY A 155 12.93 -10.31 19.33
N LEU A 156 11.84 -9.54 19.24
CA LEU A 156 11.24 -9.17 17.95
C LEU A 156 12.18 -8.24 17.17
N PHE A 157 12.79 -7.26 17.83
CA PHE A 157 13.72 -6.33 17.20
C PHE A 157 14.98 -7.05 16.68
N GLU A 158 15.56 -7.95 17.48
CA GLU A 158 16.71 -8.78 17.10
C GLU A 158 16.37 -9.70 15.91
N LYS A 159 15.17 -10.28 15.88
CA LYS A 159 14.70 -11.10 14.76
C LYS A 159 14.60 -10.30 13.45
N ILE A 160 14.09 -9.08 13.52
CA ILE A 160 14.03 -8.17 12.36
C ILE A 160 15.44 -7.83 11.86
N LEU A 161 16.36 -7.47 12.76
CA LEU A 161 17.74 -7.14 12.40
C LEU A 161 18.47 -8.34 11.78
N SER A 162 18.28 -9.53 12.30
CA SER A 162 18.89 -10.76 11.74
C SER A 162 18.36 -11.07 10.34
N THR A 163 17.05 -10.86 10.10
CA THR A 163 16.45 -11.01 8.77
C THR A 163 17.02 -10.00 7.79
N ILE A 164 17.15 -8.72 8.20
CA ILE A 164 17.78 -7.67 7.36
C ILE A 164 19.23 -8.03 7.05
N ALA A 165 19.99 -8.55 8.02
CA ALA A 165 21.37 -8.97 7.80
C ALA A 165 21.48 -10.12 6.79
N ALA A 166 20.51 -11.04 6.79
CA ALA A 166 20.44 -12.14 5.83
C ALA A 166 20.12 -11.69 4.39
N LEU A 167 19.51 -10.51 4.19
CA LEU A 167 19.24 -9.92 2.87
C LEU A 167 20.49 -9.32 2.19
N ARG A 168 21.64 -9.23 2.88
CA ARG A 168 22.85 -8.70 2.27
C ARG A 168 23.30 -9.61 1.12
N PRO A 169 23.59 -9.05 -0.07
CA PRO A 169 24.17 -9.84 -1.14
C PRO A 169 25.50 -10.43 -0.66
N LEU A 170 25.69 -11.71 -0.94
CA LEU A 170 27.00 -12.35 -0.72
C LEU A 170 28.06 -11.54 -1.46
N PRO A 171 29.24 -11.27 -0.84
CA PRO A 171 30.32 -10.64 -1.56
C PRO A 171 30.65 -11.49 -2.79
N PRO A 172 30.97 -10.87 -3.94
CA PRO A 172 31.36 -11.62 -5.12
C PRO A 172 32.49 -12.55 -4.75
N ALA A 173 32.39 -13.80 -5.20
CA ALA A 173 33.47 -14.77 -5.03
C ALA A 173 34.75 -14.13 -5.54
N ARG A 174 35.77 -14.05 -4.68
CA ARG A 174 37.11 -13.59 -5.12
C ARG A 174 37.62 -14.66 -6.06
N CYS A 175 37.71 -14.33 -7.34
CA CYS A 175 38.47 -15.11 -8.34
C CYS A 175 39.94 -15.04 -8.04
#